data_10cf25b9a40b3ad52d203716364ea94e
#
_entry.id   10cf25b9a40b3ad52d203716364ea94e
#
_cell.length_a   1.000
_cell.length_b   1.000
_cell.length_c   1.000
_cell.angle_alpha   90.00
_cell.angle_beta   90.00
_cell.angle_gamma   90.00
#
_symmetry.space_group_name_H-M   'P 1'
#
loop_
_entity.id
_entity.type
_entity.pdbx_description
1 polymer ?
#
loop_
_entity_poly.entity_id
_entity_poly.type
_entity_poly.pdbx_seq_one_letter_code
_entity_poly.pdbx_strand_id
1 'polypeptide(L)'
;MCILRCPAFGPRVSITNKIGLTDVMGQREDGAFGAFSGSCKLEKHSLSKEIRDELDRKGVVIVGLKKEQIHEEKLSLKVCQQYALKEFAENIVLLDTGYAKLMTPFMPLSQLREIEGFENARYVDPYAGGKGNSIRHLSVERRTDGMMVQGAENMFCGGEKSGLFVGHTEAITTGSLAGYNACRYLKGIPLLELPDGLAVGDLISYANAQSEKEDGLKTRYTFAGAEFFERMKNRGLYTTDKETVQKRLEKYGLRNIYNEKLLGR
;
A
#
# COMPACT_ATOMS: atom_id res chain seq x y z
N MET A 1 -9.84 3.23 0.34
CA MET A 1 -10.32 4.06 -0.81
C MET A 1 -9.93 5.51 -0.60
N CYS A 2 -9.54 6.22 -1.66
CA CYS A 2 -9.31 7.66 -1.56
C CYS A 2 -10.67 8.37 -1.39
N ILE A 3 -10.94 8.93 -0.22
CA ILE A 3 -12.23 9.57 0.10
C ILE A 3 -12.41 10.87 -0.68
N LEU A 4 -11.33 11.56 -1.02
CA LEU A 4 -11.41 12.92 -1.53
C LEU A 4 -11.36 13.05 -3.06
N ARG A 5 -10.99 12.04 -3.83
CA ARG A 5 -10.61 12.27 -5.22
C ARG A 5 -10.82 11.17 -6.23
N CYS A 6 -11.76 10.31 -6.07
CA CYS A 6 -12.15 9.50 -7.21
C CYS A 6 -13.38 10.11 -7.86
N PRO A 7 -13.23 10.83 -8.98
CA PRO A 7 -14.35 11.48 -9.65
C PRO A 7 -15.33 10.45 -10.23
N ALA A 8 -14.94 9.17 -10.32
CA ALA A 8 -15.71 8.16 -11.02
C ALA A 8 -17.02 7.74 -10.33
N PHE A 9 -17.20 8.03 -9.03
CA PHE A 9 -18.30 7.42 -8.25
C PHE A 9 -19.10 8.39 -7.38
N GLY A 10 -18.99 9.69 -7.59
CA GLY A 10 -19.75 10.69 -6.80
C GLY A 10 -19.34 10.74 -5.33
N PRO A 11 -20.15 11.35 -4.47
CA PRO A 11 -19.84 11.45 -3.05
C PRO A 11 -19.70 10.04 -2.44
N ARG A 12 -18.54 9.76 -1.86
CA ARG A 12 -18.23 8.47 -1.28
C ARG A 12 -18.69 8.44 0.15
N VAL A 13 -19.63 7.59 0.41
CA VAL A 13 -20.07 7.26 1.76
C VAL A 13 -19.50 5.91 2.12
N SER A 14 -18.72 5.86 3.19
CA SER A 14 -18.30 4.61 3.80
C SER A 14 -19.52 3.83 4.28
N ILE A 15 -19.56 2.51 3.99
CA ILE A 15 -20.64 1.64 4.49
C ILE A 15 -20.65 1.65 6.02
N THR A 16 -19.48 1.64 6.63
CA THR A 16 -19.30 1.70 8.08
C THR A 16 -19.83 2.98 8.67
N ASN A 17 -19.61 4.13 8.04
CA ASN A 17 -20.23 5.38 8.47
C ASN A 17 -21.77 5.35 8.39
N LYS A 18 -22.34 4.65 7.40
CA LYS A 18 -23.80 4.50 7.28
C LYS A 18 -24.42 3.72 8.42
N ILE A 19 -23.69 2.83 9.05
CA ILE A 19 -24.15 2.07 10.23
C ILE A 19 -23.68 2.70 11.55
N GLY A 20 -23.18 3.95 11.51
CA GLY A 20 -22.79 4.71 12.70
C GLY A 20 -21.39 4.45 13.23
N LEU A 21 -20.56 3.68 12.52
CA LEU A 21 -19.16 3.48 12.88
C LEU A 21 -18.28 4.60 12.31
N THR A 22 -17.30 5.03 13.09
CA THR A 22 -16.37 6.08 12.68
C THR A 22 -15.10 5.48 12.11
N ASP A 23 -14.80 5.83 10.87
CA ASP A 23 -13.51 5.53 10.25
C ASP A 23 -12.37 6.24 10.99
N VAL A 24 -11.21 5.62 11.02
CA VAL A 24 -10.00 6.21 11.61
C VAL A 24 -8.99 6.61 10.55
N MET A 25 -8.30 7.73 10.78
CA MET A 25 -7.24 8.25 9.90
C MET A 25 -6.13 8.84 10.74
N GLY A 26 -4.88 8.62 10.32
CA GLY A 26 -3.74 9.30 10.92
C GLY A 26 -3.70 10.77 10.51
N GLN A 27 -3.38 11.67 11.43
CA GLN A 27 -3.07 13.06 11.16
C GLN A 27 -1.55 13.24 11.13
N ARG A 28 -1.05 13.93 10.13
CA ARG A 28 0.35 14.20 9.93
C ARG A 28 0.75 15.51 10.65
N GLU A 29 2.05 15.73 10.83
CA GLU A 29 2.60 16.96 11.45
C GLU A 29 2.19 18.25 10.72
N ASP A 30 1.97 18.17 9.39
CA ASP A 30 1.49 19.29 8.57
C ASP A 30 -0.03 19.49 8.66
N GLY A 31 -0.72 18.76 9.53
CA GLY A 31 -2.17 18.80 9.73
C GLY A 31 -2.99 18.04 8.71
N ALA A 32 -2.38 17.50 7.64
CA ALA A 32 -3.07 16.70 6.64
C ALA A 32 -3.37 15.29 7.17
N PHE A 33 -4.51 14.74 6.77
CA PHE A 33 -4.88 13.35 7.08
C PHE A 33 -4.39 12.38 6.00
N GLY A 34 -4.02 11.17 6.39
CA GLY A 34 -3.71 10.08 5.49
C GLY A 34 -2.30 9.52 5.63
N ALA A 35 -1.96 8.63 4.71
CA ALA A 35 -0.69 7.96 4.63
C ALA A 35 -0.02 8.16 3.27
N PHE A 36 1.29 8.09 3.22
CA PHE A 36 2.02 8.08 1.96
C PHE A 36 1.72 6.82 1.16
N SER A 37 1.52 6.96 -0.14
CA SER A 37 1.13 5.84 -0.99
C SER A 37 1.55 6.07 -2.44
N GLY A 38 2.10 5.02 -3.02
CA GLY A 38 2.38 4.93 -4.44
C GLY A 38 3.48 5.86 -4.95
N SER A 39 3.66 5.88 -6.27
CA SER A 39 4.56 6.78 -6.98
C SER A 39 3.78 7.94 -7.57
N CYS A 40 4.37 9.11 -7.61
CA CYS A 40 3.80 10.24 -8.34
C CYS A 40 3.65 9.89 -9.82
N LYS A 41 2.65 10.46 -10.46
CA LYS A 41 2.46 10.38 -11.90
C LYS A 41 2.51 11.78 -12.49
N LEU A 42 3.24 11.90 -13.57
CA LEU A 42 3.31 13.13 -14.36
C LEU A 42 2.42 13.01 -15.59
N GLU A 43 1.81 14.11 -15.99
CA GLU A 43 1.13 14.19 -17.27
C GLU A 43 2.16 14.11 -18.40
N LYS A 44 2.08 13.11 -19.27
CA LYS A 44 3.03 12.94 -20.39
C LYS A 44 3.19 14.19 -21.24
N HIS A 45 2.07 14.87 -21.53
CA HIS A 45 2.08 16.08 -22.35
C HIS A 45 2.78 17.28 -21.71
N SER A 46 3.07 17.21 -20.42
CA SER A 46 3.82 18.25 -19.71
C SER A 46 5.35 18.04 -19.75
N LEU A 47 5.79 16.94 -20.34
CA LEU A 47 7.21 16.63 -20.52
C LEU A 47 7.67 17.04 -21.93
N SER A 48 8.97 17.19 -22.12
CA SER A 48 9.53 17.48 -23.44
C SER A 48 9.17 16.41 -24.47
N LYS A 49 9.27 16.78 -25.76
CA LYS A 49 8.96 15.84 -26.84
C LYS A 49 9.89 14.64 -26.82
N GLU A 50 11.15 14.86 -26.55
CA GLU A 50 12.21 13.83 -26.51
C GLU A 50 11.90 12.80 -25.45
N ILE A 51 11.56 13.24 -24.24
CA ILE A 51 11.18 12.34 -23.13
C ILE A 51 9.92 11.55 -23.47
N ARG A 52 8.90 12.20 -24.07
CA ARG A 52 7.67 11.51 -24.47
C ARG A 52 7.91 10.44 -25.51
N ASP A 53 8.61 10.80 -26.58
CA ASP A 53 8.90 9.89 -27.69
C ASP A 53 9.71 8.67 -27.20
N GLU A 54 10.66 8.90 -26.29
CA GLU A 54 11.44 7.83 -25.66
C GLU A 54 10.57 6.95 -24.75
N LEU A 55 9.73 7.55 -23.93
CA LEU A 55 8.80 6.85 -23.05
C LEU A 55 7.80 5.98 -23.84
N ASP A 56 7.24 6.54 -24.91
CA ASP A 56 6.30 5.79 -25.78
C ASP A 56 7.00 4.65 -26.53
N ARG A 57 8.26 4.81 -26.89
CA ARG A 57 9.04 3.79 -27.63
C ARG A 57 9.60 2.70 -26.72
N LYS A 58 10.13 3.06 -25.54
CA LYS A 58 10.85 2.14 -24.65
C LYS A 58 10.05 1.71 -23.42
N GLY A 59 8.99 2.42 -23.07
CA GLY A 59 8.25 2.22 -21.82
C GLY A 59 8.98 2.73 -20.58
N VAL A 60 10.21 3.18 -20.71
CA VAL A 60 11.05 3.68 -19.62
C VAL A 60 11.96 4.82 -20.11
N VAL A 61 12.12 5.84 -19.26
CA VAL A 61 13.09 6.91 -19.46
C VAL A 61 13.92 7.08 -18.17
N ILE A 62 15.21 7.25 -18.33
CA ILE A 62 16.15 7.48 -17.23
C ILE A 62 16.95 8.75 -17.52
N VAL A 63 16.86 9.73 -16.61
CA VAL A 63 17.61 10.98 -16.69
C VAL A 63 18.46 11.12 -15.43
N GLY A 64 19.78 11.20 -15.61
CA GLY A 64 20.73 11.34 -14.50
C GLY A 64 20.51 12.66 -13.73
N LEU A 65 20.60 12.61 -12.42
CA LEU A 65 20.56 13.77 -11.55
C LEU A 65 21.96 14.33 -11.27
N LYS A 66 22.05 15.64 -11.09
CA LYS A 66 23.25 16.27 -10.56
C LYS A 66 23.41 15.92 -9.08
N LYS A 67 24.65 15.93 -8.58
CA LYS A 67 24.96 15.56 -7.18
C LYS A 67 24.13 16.31 -6.14
N GLU A 68 23.89 17.59 -6.37
CA GLU A 68 23.09 18.46 -5.49
C GLU A 68 21.58 18.14 -5.50
N GLN A 69 21.13 17.34 -6.46
CA GLN A 69 19.73 16.93 -6.61
C GLN A 69 19.47 15.52 -6.06
N ILE A 70 20.53 14.82 -5.66
CA ILE A 70 20.44 13.44 -5.15
C ILE A 70 20.11 13.48 -3.66
N HIS A 71 19.06 12.76 -3.27
CA HIS A 71 18.54 12.67 -1.91
C HIS A 71 18.36 11.20 -1.51
N GLU A 72 19.49 10.52 -1.25
CA GLU A 72 19.47 9.09 -0.86
C GLU A 72 18.69 8.85 0.45
N GLU A 73 18.69 9.81 1.38
CA GLU A 73 17.94 9.73 2.63
C GLU A 73 16.42 9.52 2.43
N LYS A 74 15.91 9.94 1.27
CA LYS A 74 14.49 9.76 0.92
C LYS A 74 14.12 8.34 0.50
N LEU A 75 15.09 7.48 0.25
CA LEU A 75 14.84 6.08 -0.10
C LEU A 75 14.12 5.36 1.04
N SER A 76 14.47 5.68 2.29
CA SER A 76 13.81 5.11 3.47
C SER A 76 12.32 5.46 3.57
N LEU A 77 11.89 6.55 2.93
CA LEU A 77 10.49 6.99 2.91
C LEU A 77 9.64 6.24 1.89
N LYS A 78 10.25 5.43 1.01
CA LYS A 78 9.49 4.61 0.08
C LYS A 78 8.77 3.49 0.81
N VAL A 79 7.46 3.43 0.66
CA VAL A 79 6.64 2.37 1.27
C VAL A 79 7.07 1.01 0.72
N CYS A 80 7.32 0.91 -0.59
CA CYS A 80 7.73 -0.32 -1.24
C CYS A 80 9.25 -0.36 -1.42
N GLN A 81 9.95 -1.01 -0.51
CA GLN A 81 11.41 -1.03 -0.44
C GLN A 81 12.09 -1.74 -1.63
N GLN A 82 11.39 -2.60 -2.34
CA GLN A 82 11.90 -3.16 -3.61
C GLN A 82 12.23 -2.09 -4.67
N TYR A 83 11.70 -0.87 -4.51
CA TYR A 83 12.00 0.29 -5.35
C TYR A 83 12.85 1.35 -4.64
N ALA A 84 13.41 1.04 -3.49
CA ALA A 84 14.31 1.91 -2.74
C ALA A 84 15.76 1.61 -3.10
N LEU A 85 16.06 1.52 -4.39
CA LEU A 85 17.40 1.31 -4.90
C LEU A 85 18.12 2.66 -5.09
N LYS A 86 19.43 2.65 -4.91
CA LYS A 86 20.27 3.84 -5.04
C LYS A 86 20.12 4.49 -6.42
N GLU A 87 20.03 3.69 -7.46
CA GLU A 87 19.83 4.12 -8.83
C GLU A 87 18.56 4.96 -9.02
N PHE A 88 17.52 4.70 -8.21
CA PHE A 88 16.30 5.52 -8.22
C PHE A 88 16.46 6.85 -7.49
N ALA A 89 17.45 7.01 -6.59
CA ALA A 89 17.78 8.29 -6.00
C ALA A 89 18.71 9.11 -6.89
N GLU A 90 19.60 8.45 -7.63
CA GLU A 90 20.59 9.08 -8.53
C GLU A 90 20.01 9.50 -9.89
N ASN A 91 18.80 9.04 -10.22
CA ASN A 91 18.18 9.28 -11.53
C ASN A 91 16.70 9.60 -11.39
N ILE A 92 16.20 10.43 -12.32
CA ILE A 92 14.78 10.41 -12.62
C ILE A 92 14.49 9.15 -13.42
N VAL A 93 13.64 8.29 -12.89
CA VAL A 93 13.19 7.08 -13.59
C VAL A 93 11.69 7.20 -13.82
N LEU A 94 11.30 7.23 -15.08
CA LEU A 94 9.91 7.25 -15.52
C LEU A 94 9.53 5.89 -16.12
N LEU A 95 8.35 5.40 -15.77
CA LEU A 95 7.73 4.24 -16.40
C LEU A 95 6.44 4.65 -17.09
N ASP A 96 6.20 4.11 -18.29
CA ASP A 96 4.93 4.30 -18.97
C ASP A 96 3.83 3.44 -18.34
N THR A 97 2.80 4.10 -17.86
CA THR A 97 1.58 3.46 -17.31
C THR A 97 0.32 4.14 -17.85
N GLY A 98 0.39 4.72 -19.07
CA GLY A 98 -0.58 5.69 -19.58
C GLY A 98 -0.26 7.12 -19.12
N TYR A 99 0.35 7.26 -17.98
CA TYR A 99 1.02 8.44 -17.43
C TYR A 99 2.50 8.15 -17.25
N ALA A 100 3.32 9.21 -17.15
CA ALA A 100 4.72 9.04 -16.78
C ALA A 100 4.83 8.82 -15.26
N LYS A 101 4.97 7.56 -14.84
CA LYS A 101 5.09 7.17 -13.43
C LYS A 101 6.50 7.43 -12.93
N LEU A 102 6.64 8.36 -11.98
CA LEU A 102 7.91 8.71 -11.37
C LEU A 102 8.29 7.68 -10.30
N MET A 103 9.35 6.93 -10.55
CA MET A 103 9.89 5.92 -9.62
C MET A 103 10.91 6.50 -8.65
N THR A 104 11.54 7.60 -9.00
CA THR A 104 12.45 8.38 -8.14
C THR A 104 11.76 8.70 -6.81
N PRO A 105 12.47 8.72 -5.67
CA PRO A 105 11.93 9.26 -4.43
C PRO A 105 11.42 10.67 -4.65
N PHE A 106 10.50 11.06 -3.79
CA PHE A 106 9.83 12.33 -3.88
C PHE A 106 10.75 13.50 -4.29
N MET A 107 10.32 14.26 -5.28
CA MET A 107 10.95 15.49 -5.71
C MET A 107 9.89 16.61 -5.79
N PRO A 108 10.11 17.78 -5.15
CA PRO A 108 9.25 18.93 -5.31
C PRO A 108 9.14 19.32 -6.79
N LEU A 109 7.95 19.78 -7.21
CA LEU A 109 7.73 20.16 -8.59
C LEU A 109 8.67 21.29 -9.06
N SER A 110 9.03 22.21 -8.15
CA SER A 110 10.02 23.26 -8.44
C SER A 110 11.38 22.68 -8.81
N GLN A 111 11.88 21.72 -8.01
CA GLN A 111 13.16 21.05 -8.29
C GLN A 111 13.09 20.19 -9.56
N LEU A 112 11.97 19.49 -9.77
CA LEU A 112 11.77 18.68 -10.97
C LEU A 112 11.83 19.55 -12.25
N ARG A 113 11.30 20.75 -12.20
CA ARG A 113 11.29 21.70 -13.33
C ARG A 113 12.65 22.35 -13.65
N GLU A 114 13.64 22.18 -12.79
CA GLU A 114 15.03 22.58 -13.04
C GLU A 114 15.80 21.54 -13.89
N ILE A 115 15.19 20.39 -14.15
CA ILE A 115 15.79 19.31 -14.92
C ILE A 115 15.37 19.46 -16.37
N GLU A 116 16.32 19.32 -17.30
CA GLU A 116 16.09 19.41 -18.72
C GLU A 116 14.99 18.43 -19.17
N GLY A 117 14.03 18.95 -19.90
CA GLY A 117 12.86 18.22 -20.39
C GLY A 117 11.68 18.12 -19.41
N PHE A 118 11.82 18.69 -18.18
CA PHE A 118 10.79 18.72 -17.16
C PHE A 118 10.29 20.14 -16.84
N GLU A 119 10.67 21.16 -17.57
CA GLU A 119 10.41 22.58 -17.28
C GLU A 119 8.91 22.87 -17.09
N ASN A 120 8.07 22.15 -17.83
CA ASN A 120 6.61 22.26 -17.76
C ASN A 120 5.94 21.11 -17.04
N ALA A 121 6.72 20.27 -16.33
CA ALA A 121 6.20 19.08 -15.66
C ALA A 121 5.02 19.40 -14.74
N ARG A 122 4.00 18.55 -14.79
CA ARG A 122 2.82 18.63 -13.93
C ARG A 122 2.51 17.25 -13.36
N TYR A 123 2.20 17.20 -12.08
CA TYR A 123 1.64 16.01 -11.49
C TYR A 123 0.17 15.84 -11.91
N VAL A 124 -0.21 14.60 -12.22
CA VAL A 124 -1.61 14.22 -12.50
C VAL A 124 -2.51 14.53 -11.30
N ASP A 125 -2.01 14.28 -10.10
CA ASP A 125 -2.65 14.70 -8.85
C ASP A 125 -2.04 16.04 -8.41
N PRO A 126 -2.80 17.15 -8.45
CA PRO A 126 -2.30 18.49 -8.10
C PRO A 126 -1.88 18.60 -6.62
N TYR A 127 -2.22 17.61 -5.80
CA TYR A 127 -1.80 17.55 -4.40
C TYR A 127 -0.66 16.52 -4.16
N ALA A 128 -0.24 15.82 -5.20
CA ALA A 128 0.99 15.05 -5.17
C ALA A 128 2.18 16.01 -5.12
N GLY A 129 3.25 15.58 -4.50
CA GLY A 129 4.50 16.31 -4.56
C GLY A 129 4.82 17.20 -3.37
N GLY A 130 4.07 17.14 -2.26
CA GLY A 130 4.46 17.82 -1.04
C GLY A 130 5.71 17.21 -0.40
N LYS A 131 5.58 16.26 0.48
CA LYS A 131 6.68 15.61 1.21
C LYS A 131 6.84 14.12 0.93
N GLY A 132 6.24 13.59 -0.10
CA GLY A 132 6.28 12.16 -0.44
C GLY A 132 5.76 11.88 -1.84
N ASN A 133 5.70 10.61 -2.23
CA ASN A 133 5.33 10.23 -3.59
C ASN A 133 3.89 10.59 -3.94
N SER A 134 2.95 10.32 -3.05
CA SER A 134 1.59 10.84 -3.06
C SER A 134 0.97 10.66 -1.68
N ILE A 135 0.06 11.57 -1.33
CA ILE A 135 -0.72 11.44 -0.10
C ILE A 135 -2.10 10.96 -0.51
N ARG A 136 -2.49 9.81 0.04
CA ARG A 136 -3.86 9.33 -0.05
C ARG A 136 -4.55 9.55 1.28
N HIS A 137 -5.66 10.24 1.24
CA HIS A 137 -6.54 10.33 2.39
C HIS A 137 -7.33 9.02 2.49
N LEU A 138 -6.80 8.13 3.31
CA LEU A 138 -7.40 6.82 3.54
C LEU A 138 -7.99 6.78 4.93
N SER A 139 -9.22 6.34 5.00
CA SER A 139 -9.83 5.93 6.25
C SER A 139 -9.79 4.41 6.35
N VAL A 140 -9.56 3.91 7.53
CA VAL A 140 -9.56 2.49 7.83
C VAL A 140 -10.62 2.15 8.85
N GLU A 141 -11.06 0.89 8.83
CA GLU A 141 -11.95 0.35 9.84
C GLU A 141 -11.15 -0.40 10.88
N ARG A 142 -11.51 -0.23 12.14
CA ARG A 142 -11.04 -1.10 13.19
C ARG A 142 -11.61 -2.49 13.00
N ARG A 143 -10.79 -3.51 13.12
CA ARG A 143 -11.16 -4.90 12.87
C ARG A 143 -10.45 -5.84 13.82
N THR A 144 -10.93 -7.07 13.94
CA THR A 144 -10.22 -8.18 14.57
C THR A 144 -9.18 -8.77 13.63
N ASP A 145 -8.30 -9.65 14.14
CA ASP A 145 -7.33 -10.39 13.31
C ASP A 145 -8.02 -11.40 12.38
N GLY A 146 -9.26 -11.77 12.69
CA GLY A 146 -10.16 -12.49 11.78
C GLY A 146 -10.82 -11.64 10.71
N MET A 147 -10.43 -10.38 10.53
CA MET A 147 -10.95 -9.44 9.53
C MET A 147 -12.39 -8.98 9.73
N MET A 148 -13.01 -9.27 10.88
CA MET A 148 -14.35 -8.77 11.21
C MET A 148 -14.27 -7.33 11.71
N VAL A 149 -15.14 -6.46 11.20
CA VAL A 149 -15.21 -5.05 11.58
C VAL A 149 -15.68 -4.92 13.02
N GLN A 150 -14.98 -4.17 13.85
CA GLN A 150 -15.37 -3.92 15.23
C GLN A 150 -16.63 -3.05 15.28
N GLY A 151 -17.58 -3.45 16.09
CA GLY A 151 -18.87 -2.77 16.20
C GLY A 151 -19.90 -3.16 15.14
N ALA A 152 -19.59 -4.16 14.30
CA ALA A 152 -20.51 -4.75 13.33
C ALA A 152 -20.47 -6.28 13.42
N GLU A 153 -21.62 -6.92 13.63
CA GLU A 153 -21.65 -8.36 13.90
C GLU A 153 -21.44 -9.26 12.68
N ASN A 154 -21.62 -8.75 11.48
CA ASN A 154 -21.62 -9.55 10.24
C ASN A 154 -20.86 -8.88 9.09
N MET A 155 -20.00 -7.94 9.39
CA MET A 155 -19.23 -7.21 8.39
C MET A 155 -17.76 -7.60 8.46
N PHE A 156 -17.20 -7.92 7.30
CA PHE A 156 -15.79 -8.26 7.13
C PHE A 156 -15.12 -7.28 6.16
N CYS A 157 -13.86 -6.96 6.40
CA CYS A 157 -13.14 -5.97 5.63
C CYS A 157 -11.73 -6.46 5.31
N GLY A 158 -11.36 -6.45 4.03
CA GLY A 158 -10.02 -6.77 3.55
C GLY A 158 -9.38 -5.61 2.77
N GLY A 159 -8.09 -5.72 2.47
CA GLY A 159 -7.35 -4.73 1.70
C GLY A 159 -7.11 -3.41 2.42
N GLU A 160 -6.98 -2.33 1.68
CA GLU A 160 -6.59 -1.01 2.20
C GLU A 160 -7.51 -0.49 3.31
N LYS A 161 -8.79 -0.79 3.23
CA LYS A 161 -9.78 -0.35 4.20
C LYS A 161 -9.60 -1.03 5.57
N SER A 162 -9.00 -2.21 5.61
CA SER A 162 -8.86 -3.02 6.82
C SER A 162 -7.54 -2.80 7.58
N GLY A 163 -6.70 -1.89 7.19
CA GLY A 163 -5.43 -1.67 7.91
C GLY A 163 -4.35 -0.97 7.14
N LEU A 164 -4.70 -0.12 6.18
CA LEU A 164 -3.75 0.61 5.33
C LEU A 164 -2.82 -0.31 4.52
N PHE A 165 -3.26 -1.52 4.20
CA PHE A 165 -2.51 -2.45 3.36
C PHE A 165 -2.35 -1.92 1.95
N VAL A 166 -1.15 -2.04 1.39
CA VAL A 166 -0.86 -1.61 0.03
C VAL A 166 -0.34 -2.76 -0.80
N GLY A 167 -1.02 -3.04 -1.90
CA GLY A 167 -0.63 -4.05 -2.87
C GLY A 167 -1.71 -5.10 -3.13
N HIS A 168 -1.57 -5.77 -4.27
CA HIS A 168 -2.51 -6.81 -4.68
C HIS A 168 -2.41 -8.06 -3.78
N THR A 169 -1.18 -8.43 -3.38
CA THR A 169 -0.95 -9.61 -2.52
C THR A 169 -1.64 -9.41 -1.17
N GLU A 170 -1.51 -8.22 -0.58
CA GLU A 170 -2.13 -7.84 0.67
C GLU A 170 -3.66 -7.86 0.55
N ALA A 171 -4.20 -7.31 -0.54
CA ALA A 171 -5.63 -7.30 -0.78
C ALA A 171 -6.19 -8.71 -1.01
N ILE A 172 -5.49 -9.57 -1.77
CA ILE A 172 -5.89 -10.95 -2.00
C ILE A 172 -5.87 -11.76 -0.71
N THR A 173 -4.79 -11.70 0.06
CA THR A 173 -4.64 -12.50 1.28
C THR A 173 -5.63 -12.10 2.36
N THR A 174 -5.78 -10.81 2.62
CA THR A 174 -6.73 -10.30 3.63
C THR A 174 -8.18 -10.45 3.18
N GLY A 175 -8.46 -10.25 1.89
CA GLY A 175 -9.79 -10.46 1.31
C GLY A 175 -10.20 -11.93 1.31
N SER A 176 -9.27 -12.86 1.03
CA SER A 176 -9.53 -14.30 1.11
C SER A 176 -9.87 -14.72 2.55
N LEU A 177 -9.12 -14.23 3.55
CA LEU A 177 -9.41 -14.49 4.94
C LEU A 177 -10.76 -13.90 5.37
N ALA A 178 -11.05 -12.66 4.97
CA ALA A 178 -12.33 -12.01 5.24
C ALA A 178 -13.51 -12.80 4.68
N GLY A 179 -13.42 -13.24 3.41
CA GLY A 179 -14.45 -14.04 2.76
C GLY A 179 -14.61 -15.43 3.40
N TYR A 180 -13.50 -16.09 3.72
CA TYR A 180 -13.52 -17.37 4.40
C TYR A 180 -14.18 -17.27 5.79
N ASN A 181 -13.84 -16.24 6.54
CA ASN A 181 -14.41 -16.00 7.86
C ASN A 181 -15.88 -15.56 7.83
N ALA A 182 -16.32 -14.86 6.78
CA ALA A 182 -17.73 -14.61 6.57
C ALA A 182 -18.53 -15.92 6.41
N CYS A 183 -17.99 -16.92 5.70
CA CYS A 183 -18.58 -18.24 5.59
C CYS A 183 -18.57 -18.99 6.93
N ARG A 184 -17.48 -18.90 7.70
CA ARG A 184 -17.40 -19.50 9.03
C ARG A 184 -18.41 -18.90 9.98
N TYR A 185 -18.55 -17.57 9.96
CA TYR A 185 -19.55 -16.84 10.75
C TYR A 185 -20.97 -17.33 10.47
N LEU A 186 -21.35 -17.46 9.20
CA LEU A 186 -22.66 -17.96 8.79
C LEU A 186 -22.94 -19.40 9.28
N LYS A 187 -21.88 -20.19 9.50
CA LYS A 187 -21.95 -21.55 10.02
C LYS A 187 -21.88 -21.63 11.54
N GLY A 188 -21.72 -20.53 12.24
CA GLY A 188 -21.48 -20.54 13.68
C GLY A 188 -20.15 -21.17 14.08
N ILE A 189 -19.18 -21.23 13.17
CA ILE A 189 -17.82 -21.76 13.42
C ILE A 189 -16.93 -20.60 13.86
N PRO A 190 -16.05 -20.78 14.86
CA PRO A 190 -15.11 -19.74 15.27
C PRO A 190 -14.31 -19.17 14.09
N LEU A 191 -14.08 -17.87 14.07
CA LEU A 191 -13.29 -17.22 13.02
C LEU A 191 -11.86 -17.77 13.00
N LEU A 192 -11.30 -17.88 11.82
CA LEU A 192 -9.89 -18.22 11.64
C LEU A 192 -9.05 -16.96 11.85
N GLU A 193 -8.15 -17.02 12.80
CA GLU A 193 -7.06 -16.06 12.96
C GLU A 193 -5.76 -16.72 12.53
N LEU A 194 -5.02 -16.07 11.63
CA LEU A 194 -3.77 -16.61 11.14
C LEU A 194 -2.66 -16.36 12.18
N PRO A 195 -1.91 -17.42 12.56
CA PRO A 195 -0.82 -17.27 13.53
C PRO A 195 0.25 -16.28 13.07
N ASP A 196 0.80 -15.53 14.00
CA ASP A 196 1.89 -14.57 13.76
C ASP A 196 3.24 -15.22 13.36
N GLY A 197 3.35 -16.53 13.47
CA GLY A 197 4.44 -17.32 12.90
C GLY A 197 4.36 -17.49 11.37
N LEU A 198 3.28 -17.02 10.75
CA LEU A 198 3.11 -16.90 9.30
C LEU A 198 3.24 -15.45 8.90
N ALA A 199 3.90 -15.15 7.78
CA ALA A 199 4.08 -13.78 7.30
C ALA A 199 2.74 -13.02 7.13
N VAL A 200 1.69 -13.69 6.66
CA VAL A 200 0.35 -13.10 6.51
C VAL A 200 -0.28 -12.82 7.86
N GLY A 201 -0.18 -13.76 8.81
CA GLY A 201 -0.70 -13.57 10.17
C GLY A 201 0.03 -12.45 10.90
N ASP A 202 1.37 -12.40 10.79
CA ASP A 202 2.15 -11.31 11.38
C ASP A 202 1.80 -9.96 10.75
N LEU A 203 1.62 -9.87 9.44
CA LEU A 203 1.19 -8.62 8.79
C LEU A 203 -0.16 -8.13 9.33
N ILE A 204 -1.13 -9.03 9.45
CA ILE A 204 -2.49 -8.70 9.89
C ILE A 204 -2.49 -8.22 11.35
N SER A 205 -1.87 -8.99 12.24
CA SER A 205 -1.82 -8.66 13.67
C SER A 205 -0.96 -7.42 13.95
N TYR A 206 0.17 -7.30 13.25
CA TYR A 206 1.03 -6.13 13.38
C TYR A 206 0.34 -4.85 12.91
N ALA A 207 -0.28 -4.84 11.72
CA ALA A 207 -1.02 -3.69 11.23
C ALA A 207 -2.21 -3.33 12.14
N ASN A 208 -2.87 -4.33 12.72
CA ASN A 208 -3.95 -4.13 13.68
C ASN A 208 -3.43 -3.43 14.96
N ALA A 209 -2.36 -3.95 15.56
CA ALA A 209 -1.72 -3.34 16.72
C ALA A 209 -1.21 -1.92 16.45
N GLN A 210 -0.69 -1.65 15.24
CA GLN A 210 -0.27 -0.31 14.86
C GLN A 210 -1.46 0.64 14.66
N SER A 211 -2.62 0.16 14.23
CA SER A 211 -3.81 1.00 14.03
C SER A 211 -4.31 1.66 15.31
N GLU A 212 -3.91 1.14 16.48
CA GLU A 212 -4.20 1.74 17.78
C GLU A 212 -3.29 2.93 18.12
N LYS A 213 -2.22 3.14 17.34
CA LYS A 213 -1.25 4.22 17.52
C LYS A 213 -1.44 5.27 16.43
N GLU A 214 -1.27 6.53 16.78
CA GLU A 214 -1.39 7.64 15.84
C GLU A 214 -0.41 7.51 14.67
N ASP A 215 0.85 7.20 14.95
CA ASP A 215 1.88 7.02 13.91
C ASP A 215 1.63 5.80 13.03
N GLY A 216 1.01 4.77 13.55
CA GLY A 216 0.62 3.58 12.81
C GLY A 216 -0.43 3.86 11.74
N LEU A 217 -1.28 4.85 11.94
CA LEU A 217 -2.29 5.30 10.96
C LEU A 217 -1.67 6.18 9.84
N LYS A 218 -0.44 6.62 10.00
CA LYS A 218 0.30 7.39 9.00
C LYS A 218 1.09 6.48 8.04
N THR A 219 1.30 5.22 8.41
CA THR A 219 2.14 4.26 7.71
C THR A 219 1.31 3.30 6.86
N ARG A 220 1.84 2.92 5.69
CA ARG A 220 1.28 1.88 4.83
C ARG A 220 1.99 0.57 5.09
N TYR A 221 1.24 -0.52 5.11
CA TYR A 221 1.76 -1.86 5.38
C TYR A 221 1.74 -2.71 4.10
N THR A 222 2.87 -3.31 3.79
CA THR A 222 3.04 -4.22 2.66
C THR A 222 4.16 -5.20 2.98
N PHE A 223 4.09 -6.41 2.44
CA PHE A 223 5.15 -7.42 2.62
C PHE A 223 6.53 -6.92 2.19
N ALA A 224 6.58 -6.00 1.20
CA ALA A 224 7.81 -5.37 0.71
C ALA A 224 8.08 -3.98 1.33
N GLY A 225 7.30 -3.55 2.33
CA GLY A 225 7.50 -2.27 3.01
C GLY A 225 8.72 -2.30 3.92
N ALA A 226 9.43 -1.15 4.04
CA ALA A 226 10.66 -1.06 4.81
C ALA A 226 10.52 -1.66 6.20
N GLU A 227 9.57 -1.19 6.95
CA GLU A 227 9.34 -1.58 8.33
C GLU A 227 8.97 -3.06 8.45
N PHE A 228 8.00 -3.50 7.66
CA PHE A 228 7.52 -4.88 7.74
C PHE A 228 8.52 -5.88 7.14
N PHE A 229 9.23 -5.50 6.08
CA PHE A 229 10.24 -6.35 5.46
C PHE A 229 11.40 -6.67 6.41
N GLU A 230 11.95 -5.65 7.10
CA GLU A 230 12.97 -5.85 8.11
C GLU A 230 12.44 -6.66 9.32
N ARG A 231 11.19 -6.40 9.74
CA ARG A 231 10.52 -7.20 10.76
C ARG A 231 10.44 -8.68 10.37
N MET A 232 10.04 -8.99 9.13
CA MET A 232 9.98 -10.38 8.65
C MET A 232 11.35 -11.05 8.67
N LYS A 233 12.41 -10.34 8.25
CA LYS A 233 13.78 -10.86 8.31
C LYS A 233 14.19 -11.15 9.75
N ASN A 234 14.03 -10.20 10.64
CA ASN A 234 14.42 -10.31 12.06
C ASN A 234 13.67 -11.43 12.78
N ARG A 235 12.43 -11.71 12.39
CA ARG A 235 11.63 -12.83 12.91
C ARG A 235 11.88 -14.16 12.20
N GLY A 236 12.73 -14.20 11.20
CA GLY A 236 12.96 -15.39 10.37
C GLY A 236 11.72 -15.83 9.57
N LEU A 237 10.78 -14.92 9.30
CA LEU A 237 9.58 -15.20 8.52
C LEU A 237 9.81 -15.05 7.02
N TYR A 238 10.78 -14.22 6.62
CA TYR A 238 11.12 -14.03 5.20
C TYR A 238 11.84 -15.27 4.66
N THR A 239 11.23 -15.90 3.67
CA THR A 239 11.82 -17.05 2.96
C THR A 239 11.16 -17.21 1.59
N THR A 240 11.92 -17.66 0.60
CA THR A 240 11.45 -18.10 -0.71
C THR A 240 11.38 -19.63 -0.82
N ASP A 241 11.82 -20.35 0.22
CA ASP A 241 11.81 -21.81 0.24
C ASP A 241 10.40 -22.34 0.51
N LYS A 242 9.86 -23.04 -0.50
CA LYS A 242 8.51 -23.62 -0.45
C LYS A 242 8.34 -24.68 0.63
N GLU A 243 9.37 -25.49 0.89
CA GLU A 243 9.29 -26.55 1.90
C GLU A 243 9.18 -25.94 3.30
N THR A 244 9.97 -24.91 3.56
CA THR A 244 9.89 -24.17 4.84
C THR A 244 8.51 -23.57 5.05
N VAL A 245 7.91 -22.99 4.01
CA VAL A 245 6.53 -22.44 4.09
C VAL A 245 5.53 -23.56 4.35
N GLN A 246 5.64 -24.69 3.63
CA GLN A 246 4.74 -25.83 3.83
C GLN A 246 4.83 -26.40 5.25
N LYS A 247 6.03 -26.61 5.79
CA LYS A 247 6.23 -27.07 7.16
C LYS A 247 5.61 -26.13 8.20
N ARG A 248 5.68 -24.79 7.95
CA ARG A 248 5.01 -23.82 8.82
C ARG A 248 3.49 -23.98 8.78
N LEU A 249 2.90 -24.10 7.58
CA LEU A 249 1.47 -24.31 7.43
C LEU A 249 0.99 -25.61 8.08
N GLU A 250 1.77 -26.70 7.93
CA GLU A 250 1.49 -28.00 8.57
C GLU A 250 1.54 -27.91 10.10
N LYS A 251 2.54 -27.20 10.65
CA LYS A 251 2.65 -26.96 12.10
C LYS A 251 1.39 -26.31 12.70
N TYR A 252 0.72 -25.45 11.93
CA TYR A 252 -0.51 -24.77 12.36
C TYR A 252 -1.79 -25.45 11.88
N GLY A 253 -1.70 -26.59 11.18
CA GLY A 253 -2.87 -27.27 10.62
C GLY A 253 -3.59 -26.49 9.52
N LEU A 254 -2.88 -25.57 8.83
CA LEU A 254 -3.48 -24.66 7.85
C LEU A 254 -3.25 -25.05 6.40
N ARG A 255 -2.61 -26.21 6.16
CA ARG A 255 -2.42 -26.68 4.78
C ARG A 255 -3.76 -26.90 4.10
N ASN A 256 -3.95 -26.28 2.95
CA ASN A 256 -5.17 -26.37 2.13
C ASN A 256 -6.47 -25.92 2.85
N ILE A 257 -6.38 -25.10 3.89
CA ILE A 257 -7.53 -24.68 4.69
C ILE A 257 -8.67 -24.07 3.83
N TYR A 258 -8.35 -23.36 2.76
CA TYR A 258 -9.34 -22.76 1.86
C TYR A 258 -9.98 -23.76 0.87
N ASN A 259 -9.51 -25.00 0.81
CA ASN A 259 -10.13 -26.05 -0.02
C ASN A 259 -11.35 -26.68 0.66
N GLU A 260 -11.51 -26.45 1.95
CA GLU A 260 -12.68 -26.92 2.70
C GLU A 260 -13.94 -26.16 2.25
N LYS A 261 -14.95 -26.91 1.78
CA LYS A 261 -16.24 -26.35 1.41
C LYS A 261 -17.05 -26.08 2.68
N LEU A 262 -17.09 -24.84 3.11
CA LEU A 262 -17.88 -24.43 4.29
C LEU A 262 -19.36 -24.29 3.97
N LEU A 263 -19.72 -23.88 2.75
CA LEU A 263 -21.10 -23.73 2.31
C LEU A 263 -21.43 -24.77 1.26
N GLY A 264 -22.56 -25.45 1.37
CA GLY A 264 -23.12 -26.28 0.32
C GLY A 264 -23.60 -25.43 -0.86
N ARG A 265 -23.73 -26.06 -2.04
CA ARG A 265 -24.41 -25.43 -3.17
C ARG A 265 -25.88 -25.26 -2.87
#